data_16bbffc62466185ddc57269552b76579
#
_entry.id   16bbffc62466185ddc57269552b76579
#
_cell.length_a   1.000
_cell.length_b   1.000
_cell.length_c   1.000
_cell.angle_alpha   90.00
_cell.angle_beta   90.00
_cell.angle_gamma   90.00
#
_symmetry.space_group_name_H-M   'P 1'
#
loop_
_entity.id
_entity.type
_entity.pdbx_description
1 polymer ?
#
loop_
_entity_poly.entity_id
_entity_poly.type
_entity_poly.pdbx_seq_one_letter_code
_entity_poly.pdbx_strand_id
1 'polypeptide(L)'
;VTEPFRDPTLPPHERVRDLLARLTTEEKIGLLHQYQRPIPRLGIASFRTGTEALHGLAWHGPATVFPQAIGLASTWDPDLVQQVGAATAAEVLVFHTKNPATVGRNVWAPVVNPLRDPRWGRNEEGYSEDPWLTGVMAVAYARGLAGPHPHRMDTAPTLKHFLAYNNETDRCTSSSHLPPRVLHEYELPAFLPALREGVAVAVMPSYNLVNGRPAHLSPLINDVLRAAAPDELMVVSDAMAPGNLVDPQHYYDDHATAYAHALRAGIDSFTQDDDRAEATLAHLRDALDRGLITEEDLDRAATHILSVRVRLGEFDPEPLRRVDPDTVNSPAHQALARTAARRSIVLLKNDGILPLRDPRRIAVIGQLADTLMEDWYSGTLPYAITARAGLAERTETVFCEGVDRIALRTNEGYLTASADGTPMTITPAPGFGPVAESAAFDLFDWGGAWALRAVVNGRYVSEDENGHLTNDQPGPNGWEVRQTFRWQPDPNGTGVLQHIATGRYVAVGDNNTVTLTPDADSAAVFAIDTLRSGATEAAAIAATAE
;
A
#
# COMPACT_ATOMS: atom_id res chain seq x y z
N VAL A 1 40.69 19.58 12.90
CA VAL A 1 40.68 18.76 11.66
C VAL A 1 39.30 18.17 11.54
N THR A 2 38.63 18.47 10.44
CA THR A 2 37.31 17.89 10.16
C THR A 2 37.46 16.37 9.94
N GLU A 3 36.60 15.56 10.51
CA GLU A 3 36.66 14.12 10.33
C GLU A 3 36.39 13.77 8.86
N PRO A 4 37.12 12.82 8.25
CA PRO A 4 37.01 12.51 6.82
C PRO A 4 35.59 12.17 6.39
N PHE A 5 34.78 11.47 7.22
CA PHE A 5 33.39 11.13 6.86
C PHE A 5 32.47 12.35 6.71
N ARG A 6 32.88 13.53 7.24
CA ARG A 6 32.17 14.81 7.14
C ARG A 6 32.65 15.70 6.00
N ASP A 7 33.71 15.30 5.29
CA ASP A 7 34.27 16.08 4.19
C ASP A 7 33.58 15.72 2.86
N PRO A 8 32.69 16.59 2.32
CA PRO A 8 31.96 16.30 1.08
C PRO A 8 32.88 16.34 -0.16
N THR A 9 34.12 16.76 -0.06
CA THR A 9 35.09 16.73 -1.17
C THR A 9 35.70 15.36 -1.37
N LEU A 10 35.60 14.47 -0.37
CA LEU A 10 36.10 13.10 -0.47
C LEU A 10 35.07 12.20 -1.17
N PRO A 11 35.54 11.18 -1.91
CA PRO A 11 34.65 10.17 -2.51
C PRO A 11 33.78 9.48 -1.46
N PRO A 12 32.51 9.17 -1.77
CA PRO A 12 31.59 8.53 -0.81
C PRO A 12 32.14 7.28 -0.13
N HIS A 13 32.84 6.42 -0.86
CA HIS A 13 33.41 5.18 -0.31
C HIS A 13 34.55 5.42 0.71
N GLU A 14 35.30 6.52 0.59
CA GLU A 14 36.30 6.89 1.58
C GLU A 14 35.65 7.41 2.87
N ARG A 15 34.62 8.21 2.73
CA ARG A 15 33.81 8.72 3.83
C ARG A 15 33.15 7.56 4.62
N VAL A 16 32.55 6.61 3.92
CA VAL A 16 31.96 5.41 4.52
C VAL A 16 33.01 4.58 5.26
N ARG A 17 34.18 4.36 4.65
CA ARG A 17 35.29 3.60 5.27
C ARG A 17 35.78 4.26 6.56
N ASP A 18 35.94 5.57 6.57
CA ASP A 18 36.37 6.30 7.77
C ASP A 18 35.30 6.18 8.89
N LEU A 19 34.02 6.36 8.54
CA LEU A 19 32.96 6.25 9.53
C LEU A 19 32.81 4.83 10.07
N LEU A 20 32.84 3.82 9.20
CA LEU A 20 32.73 2.40 9.57
C LEU A 20 33.84 1.99 10.56
N ALA A 21 35.07 2.46 10.32
CA ALA A 21 36.23 2.18 11.21
C ALA A 21 36.10 2.82 12.61
N ARG A 22 35.20 3.77 12.79
CA ARG A 22 34.91 4.41 14.07
C ARG A 22 33.78 3.73 14.86
N LEU A 23 33.01 2.87 14.23
CA LEU A 23 31.87 2.21 14.86
C LEU A 23 32.32 1.00 15.68
N THR A 24 31.70 0.81 16.84
CA THR A 24 31.79 -0.44 17.60
C THR A 24 30.87 -1.50 16.99
N THR A 25 31.10 -2.78 17.30
CA THR A 25 30.24 -3.89 16.88
C THR A 25 28.77 -3.64 17.24
N GLU A 26 28.50 -3.17 18.46
CA GLU A 26 27.13 -2.86 18.91
C GLU A 26 26.48 -1.71 18.11
N GLU A 27 27.26 -0.71 17.74
CA GLU A 27 26.75 0.37 16.88
C GLU A 27 26.50 -0.11 15.46
N LYS A 28 27.33 -0.99 14.90
CA LYS A 28 27.10 -1.63 13.60
C LYS A 28 25.81 -2.46 13.61
N ILE A 29 25.63 -3.32 14.63
CA ILE A 29 24.38 -4.07 14.82
C ILE A 29 23.19 -3.11 14.89
N GLY A 30 23.32 -1.99 15.63
CA GLY A 30 22.29 -0.97 15.76
C GLY A 30 21.88 -0.27 14.46
N LEU A 31 22.74 -0.28 13.41
CA LEU A 31 22.41 0.23 12.09
C LEU A 31 21.49 -0.72 11.28
N LEU A 32 21.47 -2.01 11.60
CA LEU A 32 20.80 -3.02 10.79
C LEU A 32 19.28 -3.10 11.02
N HIS A 33 18.72 -2.25 11.85
CA HIS A 33 17.28 -2.14 12.04
C HIS A 33 16.69 -0.96 11.27
N GLN A 34 15.42 -1.02 10.92
CA GLN A 34 14.68 0.07 10.28
C GLN A 34 14.83 1.39 11.03
N TYR A 35 14.73 1.35 12.36
CA TYR A 35 14.96 2.50 13.23
C TYR A 35 16.36 2.41 13.85
N GLN A 36 17.26 3.29 13.39
CA GLN A 36 18.64 3.37 13.84
C GLN A 36 18.77 4.44 14.92
N ARG A 37 19.26 4.04 16.10
CA ARG A 37 19.45 4.96 17.21
C ARG A 37 20.59 5.96 16.93
N PRO A 38 20.57 7.15 17.53
CA PRO A 38 21.66 8.11 17.38
C PRO A 38 22.97 7.56 17.97
N ILE A 39 24.11 8.01 17.43
CA ILE A 39 25.45 7.72 17.96
C ILE A 39 26.06 9.04 18.43
N PRO A 40 25.75 9.49 19.68
CA PRO A 40 26.07 10.83 20.16
C PRO A 40 27.59 11.13 20.19
N ARG A 41 28.43 10.12 20.48
CA ARG A 41 29.88 10.29 20.52
C ARG A 41 30.51 10.68 19.16
N LEU A 42 29.78 10.36 18.06
CA LEU A 42 30.17 10.73 16.70
C LEU A 42 29.28 11.86 16.14
N GLY A 43 28.37 12.40 16.94
CA GLY A 43 27.43 13.44 16.51
C GLY A 43 26.52 12.97 15.37
N ILE A 44 26.15 11.68 15.34
CA ILE A 44 25.28 11.08 14.34
C ILE A 44 23.86 11.03 14.90
N ALA A 45 22.90 11.57 14.14
CA ALA A 45 21.50 11.55 14.48
C ALA A 45 20.88 10.16 14.25
N SER A 46 19.67 9.95 14.80
CA SER A 46 18.86 8.78 14.44
C SER A 46 18.53 8.79 12.95
N PHE A 47 18.36 7.61 12.40
CA PHE A 47 17.94 7.45 11.01
C PHE A 47 16.81 6.44 10.93
N ARG A 48 15.91 6.63 9.97
CA ARG A 48 14.80 5.71 9.73
C ARG A 48 14.68 5.42 8.24
N THR A 49 14.50 4.15 7.89
CA THR A 49 14.02 3.74 6.56
C THR A 49 12.49 3.68 6.56
N GLY A 50 11.86 3.75 5.39
CA GLY A 50 10.46 3.38 5.26
C GLY A 50 9.46 4.53 5.29
N THR A 51 9.74 5.64 4.61
CA THR A 51 8.70 6.61 4.29
C THR A 51 7.94 6.14 3.05
N GLU A 52 6.64 5.94 3.17
CA GLU A 52 5.80 5.53 2.06
C GLU A 52 5.41 6.71 1.19
N ALA A 53 5.63 6.58 -0.11
CA ALA A 53 5.37 7.63 -1.08
C ALA A 53 5.18 7.09 -2.51
N LEU A 54 4.24 6.16 -2.68
CA LEU A 54 3.99 5.53 -3.98
C LEU A 54 3.40 6.51 -5.00
N HIS A 55 2.49 7.37 -4.56
CA HIS A 55 1.84 8.39 -5.39
C HIS A 55 1.51 9.66 -4.58
N GLY A 56 2.43 10.08 -3.75
CA GLY A 56 2.37 11.14 -2.75
C GLY A 56 2.82 10.64 -1.40
N LEU A 57 3.15 11.54 -0.48
CA LEU A 57 3.55 11.17 0.88
C LEU A 57 2.37 10.60 1.65
N ALA A 58 2.52 9.38 2.21
CA ALA A 58 1.48 8.73 3.00
C ALA A 58 1.77 8.75 4.52
N TRP A 59 0.71 8.76 5.34
CA TRP A 59 0.67 8.50 6.79
C TRP A 59 1.32 9.53 7.71
N HIS A 60 1.81 10.65 7.19
CA HIS A 60 2.47 11.69 7.99
C HIS A 60 1.65 12.98 8.13
N GLY A 61 0.45 13.00 7.58
CA GLY A 61 -0.48 14.13 7.57
C GLY A 61 -0.94 14.49 6.16
N PRO A 62 -1.78 15.52 6.01
CA PRO A 62 -2.28 15.92 4.71
C PRO A 62 -1.14 16.33 3.76
N ALA A 63 -1.09 15.68 2.58
CA ALA A 63 -0.11 15.91 1.53
C ALA A 63 -0.76 15.76 0.16
N THR A 64 -0.11 16.21 -0.91
CA THR A 64 -0.65 16.05 -2.27
C THR A 64 -0.72 14.56 -2.61
N VAL A 65 -1.90 14.10 -3.05
CA VAL A 65 -2.11 12.74 -3.55
C VAL A 65 -2.28 12.80 -5.06
N PHE A 66 -1.47 12.01 -5.75
CA PHE A 66 -1.49 11.87 -7.21
C PHE A 66 -2.26 10.60 -7.60
N PRO A 67 -2.59 10.41 -8.91
CA PRO A 67 -3.11 9.13 -9.36
C PRO A 67 -2.17 7.97 -8.99
N GLN A 68 -2.75 6.80 -8.76
CA GLN A 68 -1.99 5.56 -8.54
C GLN A 68 -1.02 5.29 -9.69
N ALA A 69 0.02 4.48 -9.43
CA ALA A 69 1.09 4.23 -10.40
C ALA A 69 0.58 3.68 -11.74
N ILE A 70 -0.42 2.78 -11.72
CA ILE A 70 -1.06 2.28 -12.95
C ILE A 70 -1.72 3.41 -13.76
N GLY A 71 -2.33 4.39 -13.10
CA GLY A 71 -2.88 5.59 -13.73
C GLY A 71 -1.78 6.50 -14.27
N LEU A 72 -0.70 6.71 -13.52
CA LEU A 72 0.45 7.49 -13.98
C LEU A 72 1.09 6.87 -15.23
N ALA A 73 1.23 5.54 -15.28
CA ALA A 73 1.78 4.85 -16.44
C ALA A 73 0.87 4.93 -17.67
N SER A 74 -0.45 4.99 -17.47
CA SER A 74 -1.44 5.19 -18.56
C SER A 74 -1.28 6.51 -19.29
N THR A 75 -0.53 7.46 -18.74
CA THR A 75 -0.19 8.73 -19.41
C THR A 75 0.85 8.57 -20.52
N TRP A 76 1.68 7.54 -20.49
CA TRP A 76 2.86 7.35 -21.35
C TRP A 76 3.82 8.55 -21.37
N ASP A 77 3.86 9.32 -20.27
CA ASP A 77 4.61 10.57 -20.11
C ASP A 77 5.61 10.47 -18.95
N PRO A 78 6.84 9.98 -19.19
CA PRO A 78 7.88 9.88 -18.17
C PRO A 78 8.24 11.24 -17.55
N ASP A 79 8.18 12.33 -18.31
CA ASP A 79 8.50 13.66 -17.79
C ASP A 79 7.46 14.12 -16.75
N LEU A 80 6.18 13.80 -16.98
CA LEU A 80 5.13 14.04 -16.00
C LEU A 80 5.34 13.20 -14.73
N VAL A 81 5.68 11.92 -14.89
CA VAL A 81 5.95 11.01 -13.77
C VAL A 81 7.17 11.48 -12.95
N GLN A 82 8.20 11.99 -13.62
CA GLN A 82 9.34 12.59 -12.93
C GLN A 82 8.95 13.84 -12.12
N GLN A 83 8.08 14.70 -12.66
CA GLN A 83 7.57 15.86 -11.93
C GLN A 83 6.77 15.45 -10.69
N VAL A 84 5.95 14.40 -10.80
CA VAL A 84 5.22 13.83 -9.66
C VAL A 84 6.19 13.34 -8.58
N GLY A 85 7.24 12.60 -8.96
CA GLY A 85 8.29 12.18 -8.02
C GLY A 85 9.01 13.36 -7.34
N ALA A 86 9.32 14.42 -8.09
CA ALA A 86 9.97 15.62 -7.56
C ALA A 86 9.07 16.40 -6.59
N ALA A 87 7.77 16.50 -6.87
CA ALA A 87 6.79 17.11 -5.97
C ALA A 87 6.66 16.30 -4.68
N THR A 88 6.58 14.97 -4.80
CA THR A 88 6.55 14.06 -3.65
C THR A 88 7.80 14.21 -2.77
N ALA A 89 9.00 14.23 -3.36
CA ALA A 89 10.25 14.44 -2.62
C ALA A 89 10.26 15.78 -1.88
N ALA A 90 9.77 16.85 -2.51
CA ALA A 90 9.70 18.17 -1.87
C ALA A 90 8.81 18.13 -0.62
N GLU A 91 7.68 17.45 -0.68
CA GLU A 91 6.79 17.30 0.48
C GLU A 91 7.40 16.40 1.56
N VAL A 92 8.08 15.30 1.19
CA VAL A 92 8.86 14.47 2.14
C VAL A 92 9.88 15.31 2.90
N LEU A 93 10.62 16.20 2.20
CA LEU A 93 11.60 17.08 2.85
C LEU A 93 10.98 18.06 3.85
N VAL A 94 9.79 18.59 3.57
CA VAL A 94 9.06 19.45 4.50
C VAL A 94 8.70 18.69 5.77
N PHE A 95 8.14 17.48 5.63
CA PHE A 95 7.76 16.66 6.77
C PHE A 95 8.98 16.13 7.55
N HIS A 96 10.03 15.73 6.85
CA HIS A 96 11.30 15.34 7.46
C HIS A 96 11.90 16.49 8.31
N THR A 97 11.90 17.71 7.78
CA THR A 97 12.43 18.88 8.51
C THR A 97 11.65 19.14 9.80
N LYS A 98 10.33 18.87 9.81
CA LYS A 98 9.49 19.01 11.00
C LYS A 98 9.71 17.89 12.01
N ASN A 99 9.91 16.66 11.55
CA ASN A 99 10.07 15.48 12.40
C ASN A 99 10.99 14.42 11.76
N PRO A 100 12.31 14.60 11.80
CA PRO A 100 13.26 13.68 11.17
C PRO A 100 13.32 12.30 11.81
N ALA A 101 12.81 12.12 13.03
CA ALA A 101 12.79 10.83 13.70
C ALA A 101 11.69 9.90 13.17
N THR A 102 10.60 10.46 12.66
CA THR A 102 9.45 9.67 12.15
C THR A 102 9.37 9.66 10.63
N VAL A 103 9.84 10.72 9.96
CA VAL A 103 9.83 10.83 8.50
C VAL A 103 11.25 10.66 7.98
N GLY A 104 11.60 9.45 7.58
CA GLY A 104 12.89 9.16 6.97
C GLY A 104 12.97 9.66 5.52
N ARG A 105 14.19 9.87 5.01
CA ARG A 105 14.42 10.19 3.60
C ARG A 105 14.73 8.97 2.72
N ASN A 106 14.84 7.78 3.30
CA ASN A 106 14.73 6.55 2.52
C ASN A 106 13.25 6.27 2.26
N VAL A 107 12.86 6.31 1.00
CA VAL A 107 11.46 6.23 0.53
C VAL A 107 11.21 4.88 -0.12
N TRP A 108 10.15 4.19 0.31
CA TRP A 108 9.78 2.87 -0.19
C TRP A 108 8.90 2.97 -1.44
N ALA A 109 9.46 3.55 -2.47
CA ALA A 109 8.90 3.72 -3.81
C ALA A 109 10.03 3.81 -4.85
N PRO A 110 9.74 3.46 -6.13
CA PRO A 110 8.49 2.97 -6.72
C PRO A 110 8.27 1.45 -6.60
N VAL A 111 7.02 1.01 -6.80
CA VAL A 111 6.67 -0.40 -7.03
C VAL A 111 6.87 -0.74 -8.50
N VAL A 112 7.68 -1.74 -8.77
CA VAL A 112 8.05 -2.13 -10.15
C VAL A 112 7.66 -3.57 -10.49
N ASN A 113 6.76 -4.15 -9.72
CA ASN A 113 6.23 -5.47 -10.02
C ASN A 113 5.40 -5.44 -11.32
N PRO A 114 5.66 -6.31 -12.33
CA PRO A 114 4.83 -6.40 -13.52
C PRO A 114 3.40 -6.84 -13.20
N LEU A 115 2.39 -6.11 -13.70
CA LEU A 115 0.96 -6.29 -13.39
C LEU A 115 0.34 -7.35 -14.32
N ARG A 116 0.82 -8.55 -14.30
CA ARG A 116 0.51 -9.59 -15.27
C ARG A 116 -0.86 -10.24 -15.12
N ASP A 117 -1.42 -10.28 -13.92
CA ASP A 117 -2.73 -10.88 -13.64
C ASP A 117 -3.65 -9.85 -12.96
N PRO A 118 -4.80 -9.50 -13.57
CA PRO A 118 -5.70 -8.48 -13.04
C PRO A 118 -6.39 -8.88 -11.72
N ARG A 119 -6.30 -10.14 -11.31
CA ARG A 119 -6.87 -10.65 -10.05
C ARG A 119 -5.96 -10.43 -8.84
N TRP A 120 -4.72 -10.03 -9.04
CA TRP A 120 -3.80 -9.77 -7.93
C TRP A 120 -4.19 -8.55 -7.11
N GLY A 121 -4.01 -8.63 -5.79
CA GLY A 121 -4.54 -7.66 -4.83
C GLY A 121 -3.75 -6.36 -4.71
N ARG A 122 -2.56 -6.22 -5.38
CA ARG A 122 -1.70 -5.03 -5.30
C ARG A 122 -1.36 -4.43 -6.67
N ASN A 123 -2.24 -4.62 -7.64
CA ASN A 123 -1.99 -4.14 -9.00
C ASN A 123 -1.99 -2.61 -9.12
N GLU A 124 -2.75 -1.91 -8.28
CA GLU A 124 -2.80 -0.44 -8.29
C GLU A 124 -1.46 0.22 -7.92
N GLU A 125 -0.60 -0.49 -7.21
CA GLU A 125 0.69 0.03 -6.77
C GLU A 125 1.75 0.06 -7.87
N GLY A 126 1.63 -0.81 -8.88
CA GLY A 126 2.60 -0.92 -9.98
C GLY A 126 2.20 -0.13 -11.21
N TYR A 127 3.09 -0.09 -12.20
CA TYR A 127 2.91 0.75 -13.39
C TYR A 127 2.24 0.04 -14.56
N SER A 128 2.69 -1.18 -14.92
CA SER A 128 2.25 -1.85 -16.15
C SER A 128 2.48 -3.37 -16.09
N GLU A 129 1.80 -4.10 -16.95
CA GLU A 129 2.13 -5.50 -17.27
C GLU A 129 3.40 -5.61 -18.14
N ASP A 130 3.75 -4.54 -18.86
CA ASP A 130 4.96 -4.46 -19.67
C ASP A 130 6.17 -4.07 -18.79
N PRO A 131 7.18 -4.95 -18.62
CA PRO A 131 8.34 -4.68 -17.80
C PRO A 131 9.21 -3.53 -18.34
N TRP A 132 9.19 -3.28 -19.66
CA TRP A 132 9.92 -2.15 -20.25
C TRP A 132 9.27 -0.82 -19.84
N LEU A 133 7.95 -0.69 -20.02
CA LEU A 133 7.21 0.52 -19.61
C LEU A 133 7.34 0.74 -18.11
N THR A 134 7.22 -0.32 -17.31
CA THR A 134 7.44 -0.28 -15.86
C THR A 134 8.83 0.27 -15.54
N GLY A 135 9.88 -0.22 -16.20
CA GLY A 135 11.25 0.26 -16.01
C GLY A 135 11.42 1.74 -16.36
N VAL A 136 10.84 2.21 -17.47
CA VAL A 136 10.89 3.62 -17.90
C VAL A 136 10.21 4.53 -16.89
N MET A 137 9.01 4.17 -16.43
CA MET A 137 8.26 4.96 -15.44
C MET A 137 8.93 4.93 -14.07
N ALA A 138 9.50 3.79 -13.67
CA ALA A 138 10.27 3.65 -12.44
C ALA A 138 11.51 4.56 -12.42
N VAL A 139 12.26 4.61 -13.52
CA VAL A 139 13.40 5.53 -13.68
C VAL A 139 12.95 6.98 -13.51
N ALA A 140 11.87 7.36 -14.17
CA ALA A 140 11.34 8.73 -14.12
C ALA A 140 10.93 9.12 -12.71
N TYR A 141 10.14 8.28 -12.05
CA TYR A 141 9.67 8.53 -10.68
C TYR A 141 10.83 8.59 -9.68
N ALA A 142 11.73 7.58 -9.72
CA ALA A 142 12.89 7.51 -8.84
C ALA A 142 13.84 8.70 -9.06
N ARG A 143 14.04 9.16 -10.31
CA ARG A 143 14.84 10.36 -10.61
C ARG A 143 14.21 11.61 -10.00
N GLY A 144 12.89 11.73 -10.08
CA GLY A 144 12.15 12.81 -9.42
C GLY A 144 12.34 12.78 -7.89
N LEU A 145 12.18 11.61 -7.27
CA LEU A 145 12.40 11.41 -5.84
C LEU A 145 13.84 11.71 -5.41
N ALA A 146 14.83 11.26 -6.19
CA ALA A 146 16.24 11.49 -5.88
C ALA A 146 16.62 12.97 -5.89
N GLY A 147 15.88 13.79 -6.65
CA GLY A 147 16.13 15.23 -6.75
C GLY A 147 17.18 15.60 -7.80
N PRO A 148 17.38 16.90 -8.04
CA PRO A 148 18.17 17.39 -9.17
C PRO A 148 19.68 17.46 -8.91
N HIS A 149 20.16 17.25 -7.67
CA HIS A 149 21.54 17.44 -7.34
C HIS A 149 22.38 16.23 -7.77
N PRO A 150 23.52 16.41 -8.49
CA PRO A 150 24.27 15.29 -9.07
C PRO A 150 24.95 14.36 -8.05
N HIS A 151 25.28 14.88 -6.85
CA HIS A 151 26.05 14.15 -5.84
C HIS A 151 25.32 13.95 -4.51
N ARG A 152 24.14 14.53 -4.35
CA ARG A 152 23.35 14.44 -3.12
C ARG A 152 21.88 14.25 -3.42
N MET A 153 21.28 13.25 -2.82
CA MET A 153 19.87 12.94 -3.00
C MET A 153 18.98 13.73 -2.04
N ASP A 154 17.83 14.17 -2.53
CA ASP A 154 16.74 14.69 -1.70
C ASP A 154 16.12 13.55 -0.87
N THR A 155 15.74 12.47 -1.54
CA THR A 155 15.31 11.20 -0.94
C THR A 155 16.04 10.02 -1.59
N ALA A 156 16.08 8.89 -0.90
CA ALA A 156 16.70 7.65 -1.36
C ALA A 156 15.64 6.64 -1.79
N PRO A 157 15.34 6.51 -3.11
CA PRO A 157 14.31 5.62 -3.60
C PRO A 157 14.65 4.14 -3.42
N THR A 158 13.62 3.34 -3.09
CA THR A 158 13.69 1.90 -2.89
C THR A 158 12.77 1.22 -3.89
N LEU A 159 13.29 0.37 -4.77
CA LEU A 159 12.46 -0.46 -5.65
C LEU A 159 11.83 -1.59 -4.84
N LYS A 160 10.55 -1.84 -5.06
CA LYS A 160 9.83 -2.92 -4.40
C LYS A 160 8.81 -3.59 -5.33
N HIS A 161 8.40 -4.81 -5.10
CA HIS A 161 8.93 -5.79 -4.16
C HIS A 161 9.67 -6.87 -4.94
N PHE A 162 10.90 -7.10 -4.67
CA PHE A 162 11.72 -8.07 -5.38
C PHE A 162 11.50 -9.47 -4.79
N LEU A 163 10.86 -10.45 -5.43
CA LEU A 163 10.62 -10.58 -6.86
C LEU A 163 9.32 -11.36 -7.11
N ALA A 164 8.70 -11.15 -8.30
CA ALA A 164 7.54 -11.94 -8.77
C ALA A 164 6.37 -11.97 -7.77
N TYR A 165 6.02 -10.79 -7.29
CA TYR A 165 5.03 -10.54 -6.25
C TYR A 165 3.87 -9.72 -6.80
N ASN A 166 2.74 -9.76 -6.23
CA ASN A 166 1.49 -8.99 -6.24
C ASN A 166 0.29 -9.85 -5.88
N ASN A 167 0.43 -11.20 -5.91
CA ASN A 167 -0.60 -12.09 -5.41
C ASN A 167 -0.66 -11.99 -3.88
N GLU A 168 -1.81 -11.57 -3.34
CA GLU A 168 -2.01 -11.44 -1.90
C GLU A 168 -2.55 -12.72 -1.24
N THR A 169 -3.01 -13.69 -2.02
CA THR A 169 -3.47 -14.97 -1.47
C THR A 169 -2.27 -15.76 -0.95
N ASP A 170 -2.28 -16.05 0.36
CA ASP A 170 -1.19 -16.75 1.06
C ASP A 170 0.18 -16.12 0.80
N ARG A 171 0.24 -14.80 0.74
CA ARG A 171 1.40 -14.03 0.26
C ARG A 171 2.72 -14.36 0.93
N CYS A 172 2.69 -14.77 2.21
CA CYS A 172 3.90 -15.12 2.97
C CYS A 172 4.38 -16.55 2.70
N THR A 173 3.55 -17.43 2.16
CA THR A 173 3.85 -18.86 1.99
C THR A 173 3.73 -19.35 0.54
N SER A 174 3.06 -18.58 -0.33
CA SER A 174 2.96 -18.91 -1.75
C SER A 174 4.33 -18.85 -2.44
N SER A 175 4.53 -19.71 -3.42
CA SER A 175 5.76 -19.76 -4.22
C SER A 175 5.49 -19.45 -5.67
N SER A 176 6.11 -18.40 -6.19
CA SER A 176 6.09 -18.06 -7.62
C SER A 176 7.06 -18.94 -8.39
N HIS A 177 6.56 -19.65 -9.41
CA HIS A 177 7.38 -20.52 -10.25
C HIS A 177 7.86 -19.78 -11.48
N LEU A 178 9.17 -19.49 -11.53
CA LEU A 178 9.80 -18.77 -12.62
C LEU A 178 10.77 -19.66 -13.39
N PRO A 179 10.46 -20.04 -14.63
CA PRO A 179 11.47 -20.55 -15.55
C PRO A 179 12.56 -19.50 -15.80
N PRO A 180 13.81 -19.87 -16.09
CA PRO A 180 14.91 -18.91 -16.30
C PRO A 180 14.58 -17.82 -17.33
N ARG A 181 13.87 -18.14 -18.39
CA ARG A 181 13.47 -17.18 -19.42
C ARG A 181 12.52 -16.11 -18.85
N VAL A 182 11.50 -16.50 -18.09
CA VAL A 182 10.56 -15.56 -17.47
C VAL A 182 11.29 -14.66 -16.46
N LEU A 183 12.20 -15.23 -15.68
CA LEU A 183 13.03 -14.47 -14.75
C LEU A 183 13.83 -13.38 -15.48
N HIS A 184 14.57 -13.74 -16.51
CA HIS A 184 15.53 -12.84 -17.16
C HIS A 184 14.90 -11.91 -18.21
N GLU A 185 13.83 -12.33 -18.89
CA GLU A 185 13.22 -11.56 -19.97
C GLU A 185 11.97 -10.78 -19.53
N TYR A 186 11.38 -11.09 -18.35
CA TYR A 186 10.15 -10.47 -17.90
C TYR A 186 10.28 -9.83 -16.50
N GLU A 187 10.68 -10.58 -15.47
CA GLU A 187 10.69 -10.06 -14.10
C GLU A 187 11.85 -9.07 -13.85
N LEU A 188 13.08 -9.46 -14.16
CA LEU A 188 14.26 -8.62 -13.92
C LEU A 188 14.29 -7.31 -14.73
N PRO A 189 13.84 -7.26 -15.99
CA PRO A 189 13.86 -6.01 -16.76
C PRO A 189 13.11 -4.83 -16.13
N ALA A 190 12.14 -5.08 -15.27
CA ALA A 190 11.43 -4.01 -14.56
C ALA A 190 12.30 -3.34 -13.46
N PHE A 191 13.22 -4.08 -12.83
CA PHE A 191 14.06 -3.59 -11.74
C PHE A 191 15.37 -2.95 -12.22
N LEU A 192 15.98 -3.50 -13.26
CA LEU A 192 17.35 -3.18 -13.64
C LEU A 192 17.57 -1.74 -14.14
N PRO A 193 16.66 -1.09 -14.89
CA PRO A 193 16.93 0.24 -15.44
C PRO A 193 17.22 1.29 -14.36
N ALA A 194 16.39 1.39 -13.33
CA ALA A 194 16.55 2.38 -12.26
C ALA A 194 17.80 2.14 -11.40
N LEU A 195 18.21 0.86 -11.25
CA LEU A 195 19.48 0.50 -10.58
C LEU A 195 20.68 0.91 -11.43
N ARG A 196 20.68 0.55 -12.72
CA ARG A 196 21.82 0.88 -13.63
C ARG A 196 22.05 2.37 -13.79
N GLU A 197 20.99 3.17 -13.73
CA GLU A 197 21.09 4.62 -13.75
C GLU A 197 21.46 5.22 -12.38
N GLY A 198 21.52 4.42 -11.31
CA GLY A 198 21.84 4.87 -9.96
C GLY A 198 20.80 5.82 -9.35
N VAL A 199 19.60 5.89 -9.92
CA VAL A 199 18.50 6.73 -9.41
C VAL A 199 17.72 6.05 -8.29
N ALA A 200 17.71 4.71 -8.26
CA ALA A 200 17.26 3.93 -7.11
C ALA A 200 18.49 3.35 -6.40
N VAL A 201 18.52 3.47 -5.08
CA VAL A 201 19.70 3.13 -4.24
C VAL A 201 19.39 2.08 -3.18
N ALA A 202 18.16 1.61 -3.19
CA ALA A 202 17.74 0.50 -2.34
C ALA A 202 16.74 -0.41 -3.07
N VAL A 203 16.62 -1.65 -2.59
CA VAL A 203 15.63 -2.64 -3.03
C VAL A 203 15.03 -3.31 -1.82
N MET A 204 13.75 -3.67 -1.91
CA MET A 204 13.01 -4.41 -0.90
C MET A 204 12.60 -5.77 -1.49
N PRO A 205 13.07 -6.91 -0.96
CA PRO A 205 12.56 -8.23 -1.28
C PRO A 205 11.12 -8.40 -0.82
N SER A 206 10.37 -9.26 -1.52
CA SER A 206 8.95 -9.51 -1.30
C SER A 206 8.69 -10.60 -0.25
N TYR A 207 7.42 -10.77 0.14
CA TYR A 207 7.00 -11.77 1.14
C TYR A 207 7.05 -13.21 0.65
N ASN A 208 6.78 -13.44 -0.65
CA ASN A 208 6.61 -14.77 -1.22
C ASN A 208 7.93 -15.56 -1.34
N LEU A 209 7.79 -16.82 -1.67
CA LEU A 209 8.89 -17.64 -2.14
C LEU A 209 9.00 -17.54 -3.66
N VAL A 210 10.20 -17.71 -4.18
CA VAL A 210 10.47 -17.85 -5.61
C VAL A 210 11.14 -19.20 -5.83
N ASN A 211 10.53 -20.05 -6.62
CA ASN A 211 10.98 -21.42 -6.86
C ASN A 211 11.29 -22.17 -5.55
N GLY A 212 10.44 -22.02 -4.54
CA GLY A 212 10.54 -22.66 -3.23
C GLY A 212 11.53 -22.01 -2.24
N ARG A 213 12.18 -20.90 -2.61
CA ARG A 213 13.10 -20.17 -1.73
C ARG A 213 12.50 -18.83 -1.33
N PRO A 214 12.48 -18.45 -0.04
CA PRO A 214 12.08 -17.12 0.39
C PRO A 214 12.82 -16.02 -0.36
N ALA A 215 12.11 -14.97 -0.78
CA ALA A 215 12.70 -13.87 -1.54
C ALA A 215 13.84 -13.17 -0.76
N HIS A 216 13.74 -13.12 0.59
CA HIS A 216 14.77 -12.59 1.48
C HIS A 216 16.06 -13.43 1.56
N LEU A 217 16.07 -14.62 0.95
CA LEU A 217 17.22 -15.52 0.85
C LEU A 217 17.68 -15.68 -0.60
N SER A 218 17.22 -14.83 -1.52
CA SER A 218 17.51 -14.94 -2.95
C SER A 218 18.96 -14.58 -3.25
N PRO A 219 19.74 -15.46 -3.93
CA PRO A 219 21.09 -15.12 -4.38
C PRO A 219 21.10 -13.99 -5.41
N LEU A 220 19.98 -13.77 -6.11
CA LEU A 220 19.84 -12.71 -7.11
C LEU A 220 20.05 -11.30 -6.53
N ILE A 221 19.92 -11.13 -5.20
CA ILE A 221 20.24 -9.87 -4.53
C ILE A 221 21.70 -9.48 -4.78
N ASN A 222 22.63 -10.39 -4.52
CA ASN A 222 24.05 -10.13 -4.72
C ASN A 222 24.47 -10.30 -6.20
N ASP A 223 24.01 -11.40 -6.84
CA ASP A 223 24.49 -11.79 -8.15
C ASP A 223 23.95 -10.91 -9.30
N VAL A 224 22.78 -10.29 -9.09
CA VAL A 224 22.11 -9.51 -10.14
C VAL A 224 21.88 -8.06 -9.74
N LEU A 225 21.22 -7.81 -8.58
CA LEU A 225 20.83 -6.44 -8.24
C LEU A 225 22.05 -5.58 -7.89
N ARG A 226 22.94 -6.04 -7.02
CA ARG A 226 24.17 -5.32 -6.68
C ARG A 226 25.13 -5.19 -7.84
N ALA A 227 25.23 -6.25 -8.66
CA ALA A 227 26.05 -6.20 -9.86
C ALA A 227 25.53 -5.21 -10.93
N ALA A 228 24.25 -4.87 -10.90
CA ALA A 228 23.66 -3.89 -11.81
C ALA A 228 23.80 -2.44 -11.33
N ALA A 229 23.92 -2.21 -10.02
CA ALA A 229 24.05 -0.88 -9.44
C ALA A 229 25.48 -0.32 -9.64
N PRO A 230 25.64 0.97 -9.99
CA PRO A 230 26.97 1.58 -10.15
C PRO A 230 27.66 1.85 -8.81
N ASP A 231 26.89 1.97 -7.74
CA ASP A 231 27.32 2.24 -6.36
C ASP A 231 26.76 1.19 -5.41
N GLU A 232 27.12 1.29 -4.13
CA GLU A 232 26.60 0.41 -3.08
C GLU A 232 25.05 0.46 -3.02
N LEU A 233 24.43 -0.71 -3.06
CA LEU A 233 22.98 -0.89 -3.02
C LEU A 233 22.53 -1.39 -1.65
N MET A 234 21.69 -0.64 -0.97
CA MET A 234 21.07 -1.06 0.29
C MET A 234 19.88 -1.99 0.02
N VAL A 235 19.73 -3.03 0.82
CA VAL A 235 18.57 -3.93 0.76
C VAL A 235 17.84 -3.88 2.09
N VAL A 236 16.61 -3.38 2.05
CA VAL A 236 15.71 -3.31 3.22
C VAL A 236 14.72 -4.46 3.15
N SER A 237 14.46 -5.14 4.27
CA SER A 237 13.42 -6.16 4.28
C SER A 237 12.04 -5.54 4.16
N ASP A 238 11.08 -6.29 3.61
CA ASP A 238 9.66 -5.93 3.75
C ASP A 238 9.22 -6.04 5.21
N ALA A 239 8.12 -5.39 5.57
CA ALA A 239 7.64 -5.30 6.94
C ALA A 239 7.33 -6.69 7.51
N MET A 240 7.90 -7.04 8.68
CA MET A 240 7.76 -8.31 9.38
C MET A 240 8.29 -9.54 8.60
N ALA A 241 8.80 -9.37 7.39
CA ALA A 241 9.26 -10.46 6.55
C ALA A 241 10.48 -11.25 7.10
N PRO A 242 11.41 -10.67 7.85
CA PRO A 242 12.45 -11.46 8.52
C PRO A 242 11.88 -12.50 9.50
N GLY A 243 10.82 -12.15 10.23
CA GLY A 243 10.11 -13.08 11.12
C GLY A 243 9.41 -14.21 10.38
N ASN A 244 8.91 -13.94 9.16
CA ASN A 244 8.22 -14.93 8.34
C ASN A 244 9.09 -16.14 7.96
N LEU A 245 10.41 -16.02 7.97
CA LEU A 245 11.33 -17.14 7.72
C LEU A 245 11.20 -18.24 8.77
N VAL A 246 10.74 -17.89 9.99
CA VAL A 246 10.46 -18.85 11.07
C VAL A 246 8.97 -19.21 11.05
N ASP A 247 8.07 -18.23 11.09
CA ASP A 247 6.63 -18.42 11.07
C ASP A 247 5.98 -17.33 10.21
N PRO A 248 5.24 -17.66 9.14
CA PRO A 248 4.65 -18.96 8.77
C PRO A 248 5.43 -19.82 7.76
N GLN A 249 6.63 -19.40 7.30
CA GLN A 249 7.34 -20.12 6.24
C GLN A 249 8.01 -21.41 6.72
N HIS A 250 8.30 -21.54 8.02
CA HIS A 250 9.00 -22.69 8.64
C HIS A 250 10.29 -23.09 7.91
N TYR A 251 11.02 -22.08 7.41
CA TYR A 251 12.26 -22.29 6.67
C TYR A 251 13.46 -22.46 7.59
N TYR A 252 13.39 -21.86 8.77
CA TYR A 252 14.33 -22.02 9.88
C TYR A 252 13.59 -22.22 11.20
N ASP A 253 14.25 -22.89 12.15
CA ASP A 253 13.68 -23.22 13.46
C ASP A 253 13.77 -22.06 14.47
N ASP A 254 14.71 -21.11 14.26
CA ASP A 254 14.93 -19.97 15.16
C ASP A 254 15.29 -18.69 14.42
N HIS A 255 14.97 -17.55 15.03
CA HIS A 255 15.17 -16.22 14.44
C HIS A 255 16.65 -15.86 14.26
N ALA A 256 17.56 -16.25 15.16
CA ALA A 256 18.98 -15.92 15.02
C ALA A 256 19.57 -16.59 13.77
N THR A 257 19.23 -17.86 13.53
CA THR A 257 19.60 -18.56 12.30
C THR A 257 18.97 -17.91 11.06
N ALA A 258 17.67 -17.59 11.12
CA ALA A 258 16.96 -16.94 10.02
C ALA A 258 17.60 -15.59 9.64
N TYR A 259 17.87 -14.75 10.63
CA TYR A 259 18.46 -13.41 10.42
C TYR A 259 19.91 -13.47 9.95
N ALA A 260 20.69 -14.45 10.44
CA ALA A 260 22.04 -14.70 9.96
C ALA A 260 22.05 -15.04 8.45
N HIS A 261 21.17 -15.94 8.05
CA HIS A 261 21.06 -16.31 6.63
C HIS A 261 20.52 -15.17 5.76
N ALA A 262 19.55 -14.39 6.24
CA ALA A 262 19.04 -13.22 5.54
C ALA A 262 20.15 -12.15 5.36
N LEU A 263 20.90 -11.84 6.41
CA LEU A 263 22.04 -10.93 6.35
C LEU A 263 23.10 -11.38 5.33
N ARG A 264 23.46 -12.66 5.35
CA ARG A 264 24.42 -13.25 4.40
C ARG A 264 23.89 -13.31 2.97
N ALA A 265 22.57 -13.47 2.79
CA ALA A 265 21.92 -13.39 1.49
C ALA A 265 21.87 -11.96 0.94
N GLY A 266 22.09 -10.95 1.79
CA GLY A 266 22.24 -9.58 1.37
C GLY A 266 21.23 -8.59 1.95
N ILE A 267 20.40 -8.97 2.92
CA ILE A 267 19.57 -8.02 3.66
C ILE A 267 20.46 -7.16 4.54
N ASP A 268 20.32 -5.84 4.46
CA ASP A 268 21.12 -4.89 5.24
C ASP A 268 20.31 -4.26 6.38
N SER A 269 19.01 -4.01 6.16
CA SER A 269 18.14 -3.37 7.14
C SER A 269 16.90 -4.20 7.39
N PHE A 270 16.65 -4.53 8.65
CA PHE A 270 15.55 -5.37 9.09
C PHE A 270 14.37 -4.50 9.51
N THR A 271 13.23 -4.64 8.83
CA THR A 271 11.96 -3.99 9.15
C THR A 271 11.11 -4.95 9.98
N GLN A 272 11.26 -4.86 11.29
CA GLN A 272 10.64 -5.78 12.23
C GLN A 272 10.24 -5.04 13.49
N ASP A 273 9.00 -5.26 13.99
CA ASP A 273 8.50 -4.72 15.25
C ASP A 273 8.49 -3.18 15.37
N ASP A 274 8.30 -2.46 14.26
CA ASP A 274 8.29 -1.00 14.15
C ASP A 274 9.57 -0.36 14.74
N ASP A 275 9.45 0.52 15.74
CA ASP A 275 10.58 1.18 16.41
C ASP A 275 11.19 0.37 17.58
N ARG A 276 10.64 -0.83 17.87
CA ARG A 276 11.11 -1.74 18.92
C ARG A 276 12.24 -2.64 18.43
N ALA A 277 13.42 -2.09 18.30
CA ALA A 277 14.57 -2.77 17.72
C ALA A 277 15.15 -3.92 18.58
N GLU A 278 14.81 -4.00 19.88
CA GLU A 278 15.48 -4.83 20.86
C GLU A 278 15.54 -6.31 20.49
N ALA A 279 14.41 -6.88 20.01
CA ALA A 279 14.34 -8.29 19.62
C ALA A 279 15.24 -8.60 18.42
N THR A 280 15.15 -7.79 17.37
CA THR A 280 15.98 -7.90 16.16
C THR A 280 17.47 -7.83 16.50
N LEU A 281 17.87 -6.82 17.30
CA LEU A 281 19.27 -6.66 17.70
C LEU A 281 19.76 -7.82 18.58
N ALA A 282 18.89 -8.36 19.44
CA ALA A 282 19.22 -9.56 20.24
C ALA A 282 19.45 -10.80 19.35
N HIS A 283 18.63 -11.01 18.33
CA HIS A 283 18.82 -12.12 17.38
C HIS A 283 20.11 -11.98 16.57
N LEU A 284 20.48 -10.77 16.16
CA LEU A 284 21.75 -10.53 15.46
C LEU A 284 22.97 -10.73 16.38
N ARG A 285 22.89 -10.34 17.67
CA ARG A 285 23.95 -10.65 18.65
C ARG A 285 24.09 -12.16 18.88
N ASP A 286 22.99 -12.85 19.09
CA ASP A 286 22.99 -14.32 19.24
C ASP A 286 23.59 -15.00 18.01
N ALA A 287 23.26 -14.50 16.81
CA ALA A 287 23.85 -15.00 15.57
C ALA A 287 25.36 -14.79 15.51
N LEU A 288 25.85 -13.62 15.96
CA LEU A 288 27.30 -13.34 16.05
C LEU A 288 27.98 -14.23 17.11
N ASP A 289 27.42 -14.33 18.30
CA ASP A 289 27.95 -15.14 19.41
C ASP A 289 28.01 -16.63 19.06
N ARG A 290 27.06 -17.11 18.27
CA ARG A 290 27.01 -18.50 17.75
C ARG A 290 27.93 -18.70 16.53
N GLY A 291 28.59 -17.65 16.02
CA GLY A 291 29.43 -17.72 14.83
C GLY A 291 28.66 -17.98 13.52
N LEU A 292 27.36 -17.70 13.50
CA LEU A 292 26.53 -17.80 12.29
C LEU A 292 26.76 -16.65 11.32
N ILE A 293 27.18 -15.48 11.85
CA ILE A 293 27.66 -14.31 11.11
C ILE A 293 29.02 -13.87 11.67
N THR A 294 29.71 -13.04 10.91
CA THR A 294 31.02 -12.46 11.27
C THR A 294 30.95 -10.94 11.35
N GLU A 295 31.99 -10.32 11.90
CA GLU A 295 32.16 -8.85 11.84
C GLU A 295 32.17 -8.34 10.38
N GLU A 296 32.70 -9.12 9.44
CA GLU A 296 32.71 -8.76 8.02
C GLU A 296 31.30 -8.73 7.42
N ASP A 297 30.39 -9.62 7.89
CA ASP A 297 28.99 -9.58 7.47
C ASP A 297 28.30 -8.32 7.96
N LEU A 298 28.60 -7.88 9.20
CA LEU A 298 28.09 -6.62 9.76
C LEU A 298 28.67 -5.42 9.03
N ASP A 299 29.99 -5.43 8.74
CA ASP A 299 30.66 -4.35 8.02
C ASP A 299 30.12 -4.16 6.60
N ARG A 300 29.83 -5.25 5.91
CA ARG A 300 29.20 -5.22 4.58
C ARG A 300 27.83 -4.53 4.64
N ALA A 301 26.95 -4.97 5.53
CA ALA A 301 25.61 -4.39 5.64
C ALA A 301 25.66 -2.91 6.08
N ALA A 302 26.48 -2.60 7.09
CA ALA A 302 26.69 -1.23 7.53
C ALA A 302 27.25 -0.33 6.41
N THR A 303 28.15 -0.85 5.56
CA THR A 303 28.67 -0.12 4.40
C THR A 303 27.53 0.29 3.45
N HIS A 304 26.63 -0.61 3.09
CA HIS A 304 25.51 -0.30 2.20
C HIS A 304 24.59 0.76 2.82
N ILE A 305 24.26 0.64 4.10
CA ILE A 305 23.43 1.60 4.83
C ILE A 305 24.10 2.98 4.88
N LEU A 306 25.37 3.04 5.28
CA LEU A 306 26.12 4.28 5.40
C LEU A 306 26.32 4.96 4.04
N SER A 307 26.45 4.19 2.96
CA SER A 307 26.54 4.73 1.60
C SER A 307 25.28 5.52 1.22
N VAL A 308 24.10 5.01 1.55
CA VAL A 308 22.84 5.74 1.36
C VAL A 308 22.81 7.01 2.22
N ARG A 309 23.20 6.95 3.49
CA ARG A 309 23.24 8.11 4.39
C ARG A 309 24.21 9.20 3.92
N VAL A 310 25.38 8.80 3.39
CA VAL A 310 26.34 9.73 2.75
C VAL A 310 25.72 10.37 1.50
N ARG A 311 25.07 9.61 0.63
CA ARG A 311 24.40 10.15 -0.57
C ARG A 311 23.23 11.08 -0.24
N LEU A 312 22.58 10.89 0.90
CA LEU A 312 21.59 11.82 1.42
C LEU A 312 22.22 13.11 1.99
N GLY A 313 23.55 13.20 2.07
CA GLY A 313 24.28 14.35 2.62
C GLY A 313 24.08 14.52 4.12
N GLU A 314 23.79 13.43 4.85
CA GLU A 314 23.51 13.52 6.29
C GLU A 314 24.71 14.03 7.11
N PHE A 315 25.92 13.71 6.65
CA PHE A 315 27.17 14.06 7.36
C PHE A 315 27.83 15.31 6.80
N ASP A 316 27.22 15.96 5.81
CA ASP A 316 27.74 17.15 5.19
C ASP A 316 27.64 18.37 6.13
N PRO A 317 28.60 19.29 6.12
CA PRO A 317 28.51 20.52 6.89
C PRO A 317 27.42 21.48 6.35
N GLU A 318 27.07 21.34 5.08
CA GLU A 318 25.99 22.11 4.48
C GLU A 318 24.63 21.57 4.88
N PRO A 319 23.69 22.43 5.25
CA PRO A 319 22.35 21.98 5.63
C PRO A 319 21.63 21.35 4.44
N LEU A 320 20.70 20.46 4.77
CA LEU A 320 19.73 19.92 3.80
C LEU A 320 19.02 21.07 3.06
N ARG A 321 18.72 20.85 1.77
CA ARG A 321 17.91 21.78 0.98
C ARG A 321 16.61 22.10 1.74
N ARG A 322 16.40 23.37 2.04
CA ARG A 322 15.16 23.81 2.67
C ARG A 322 14.07 23.93 1.61
N VAL A 323 12.95 23.34 1.90
CA VAL A 323 11.72 23.47 1.11
C VAL A 323 10.73 24.28 1.94
N ASP A 324 10.08 25.25 1.30
CA ASP A 324 9.04 26.05 1.97
C ASP A 324 7.89 25.13 2.42
N PRO A 325 7.46 25.20 3.69
CA PRO A 325 6.31 24.44 4.16
C PRO A 325 5.04 24.62 3.34
N ASP A 326 4.84 25.78 2.73
CA ASP A 326 3.70 26.08 1.86
C ASP A 326 3.75 25.33 0.51
N THR A 327 4.83 24.58 0.26
CA THR A 327 4.94 23.67 -0.89
C THR A 327 3.98 22.49 -0.77
N VAL A 328 3.68 22.05 0.47
CA VAL A 328 2.76 20.94 0.71
C VAL A 328 1.37 21.32 0.23
N ASN A 329 0.83 20.49 -0.68
CA ASN A 329 -0.45 20.73 -1.33
C ASN A 329 -0.59 22.15 -1.93
N SER A 330 0.51 22.71 -2.42
CA SER A 330 0.52 24.04 -3.06
C SER A 330 -0.36 24.07 -4.32
N PRO A 331 -0.79 25.26 -4.78
CA PRO A 331 -1.52 25.38 -6.04
C PRO A 331 -0.78 24.74 -7.24
N ALA A 332 0.56 24.77 -7.24
CA ALA A 332 1.36 24.11 -8.26
C ALA A 332 1.25 22.59 -8.21
N HIS A 333 1.32 21.99 -6.99
CA HIS A 333 1.17 20.55 -6.80
C HIS A 333 -0.27 20.09 -7.09
N GLN A 334 -1.29 20.87 -6.71
CA GLN A 334 -2.69 20.61 -7.07
C GLN A 334 -2.89 20.63 -8.61
N ALA A 335 -2.30 21.59 -9.31
CA ALA A 335 -2.35 21.68 -10.77
C ALA A 335 -1.66 20.49 -11.43
N LEU A 336 -0.52 20.03 -10.86
CA LEU A 336 0.19 18.84 -11.32
C LEU A 336 -0.65 17.59 -11.13
N ALA A 337 -1.26 17.39 -9.94
CA ALA A 337 -2.13 16.26 -9.64
C ALA A 337 -3.34 16.22 -10.59
N ARG A 338 -3.97 17.37 -10.83
CA ARG A 338 -5.06 17.48 -11.80
C ARG A 338 -4.60 17.15 -13.23
N THR A 339 -3.41 17.59 -13.62
CA THR A 339 -2.85 17.28 -14.95
C THR A 339 -2.58 15.79 -15.10
N ALA A 340 -1.98 15.17 -14.09
CA ALA A 340 -1.74 13.74 -14.06
C ALA A 340 -3.06 12.95 -14.14
N ALA A 341 -4.08 13.31 -13.34
CA ALA A 341 -5.38 12.67 -13.37
C ALA A 341 -6.07 12.81 -14.75
N ARG A 342 -6.02 13.98 -15.37
CA ARG A 342 -6.60 14.19 -16.72
C ARG A 342 -5.89 13.36 -17.79
N ARG A 343 -4.56 13.24 -17.73
CA ARG A 343 -3.78 12.48 -18.72
C ARG A 343 -3.84 10.97 -18.49
N SER A 344 -4.20 10.52 -17.29
CA SER A 344 -4.38 9.09 -17.01
C SER A 344 -5.70 8.51 -17.54
N ILE A 345 -6.65 9.37 -17.93
CA ILE A 345 -7.94 8.93 -18.48
C ILE A 345 -7.74 8.43 -19.91
N VAL A 346 -8.12 7.17 -20.16
CA VAL A 346 -8.02 6.51 -21.46
C VAL A 346 -9.41 6.41 -22.10
N LEU A 347 -9.56 6.97 -23.30
CA LEU A 347 -10.80 6.89 -24.09
C LEU A 347 -10.81 5.55 -24.85
N LEU A 348 -11.53 4.55 -24.35
CA LEU A 348 -11.60 3.22 -24.96
C LEU A 348 -12.57 3.14 -26.14
N LYS A 349 -13.67 3.91 -26.10
CA LYS A 349 -14.69 3.96 -27.15
C LYS A 349 -15.38 5.31 -27.15
N ASN A 350 -15.72 5.83 -28.35
CA ASN A 350 -16.52 7.04 -28.52
C ASN A 350 -17.35 6.92 -29.79
N ASP A 351 -18.65 6.79 -29.65
CA ASP A 351 -19.60 6.72 -30.77
C ASP A 351 -20.10 8.14 -31.20
N GLY A 352 -19.31 9.17 -30.89
CA GLY A 352 -19.58 10.56 -31.29
C GLY A 352 -20.24 11.40 -30.20
N ILE A 353 -20.48 10.89 -29.01
CA ILE A 353 -21.01 11.66 -27.86
C ILE A 353 -19.99 12.65 -27.28
N LEU A 354 -18.72 12.29 -27.33
CA LEU A 354 -17.63 13.15 -26.84
C LEU A 354 -16.95 13.90 -27.99
N PRO A 355 -16.57 15.17 -27.75
CA PRO A 355 -16.77 15.97 -26.55
C PRO A 355 -18.24 16.36 -26.35
N LEU A 356 -18.69 16.38 -25.09
CA LEU A 356 -20.02 16.90 -24.76
C LEU A 356 -20.12 18.38 -25.16
N ARG A 357 -21.21 18.75 -25.83
CA ARG A 357 -21.46 20.13 -26.30
C ARG A 357 -22.58 20.73 -25.46
N ASP A 358 -22.19 21.48 -24.44
CA ASP A 358 -23.10 22.23 -23.54
C ASP A 358 -24.28 21.39 -23.00
N PRO A 359 -24.02 20.25 -22.38
CA PRO A 359 -25.09 19.43 -21.81
C PRO A 359 -25.79 20.21 -20.69
N ARG A 360 -27.13 20.22 -20.67
CA ARG A 360 -27.89 20.88 -19.61
C ARG A 360 -27.91 20.04 -18.34
N ARG A 361 -27.95 18.71 -18.52
CA ARG A 361 -28.04 17.76 -17.41
C ARG A 361 -27.31 16.47 -17.74
N ILE A 362 -26.45 16.01 -16.80
CA ILE A 362 -25.72 14.75 -16.90
C ILE A 362 -26.19 13.80 -15.81
N ALA A 363 -26.53 12.57 -16.17
CA ALA A 363 -26.74 11.49 -15.23
C ALA A 363 -25.40 10.87 -14.85
N VAL A 364 -25.07 10.90 -13.57
CA VAL A 364 -23.87 10.28 -12.96
C VAL A 364 -24.33 9.05 -12.21
N ILE A 365 -24.06 7.86 -12.75
CA ILE A 365 -24.64 6.60 -12.28
C ILE A 365 -23.53 5.61 -11.97
N GLY A 366 -23.64 4.96 -10.82
CA GLY A 366 -22.76 3.88 -10.39
C GLY A 366 -22.23 4.05 -8.97
N GLN A 367 -21.78 2.95 -8.41
CA GLN A 367 -21.32 2.85 -7.01
C GLN A 367 -20.13 3.77 -6.71
N LEU A 368 -19.26 4.00 -7.69
CA LEU A 368 -18.06 4.82 -7.56
C LEU A 368 -18.23 6.25 -8.11
N ALA A 369 -19.42 6.61 -8.58
CA ALA A 369 -19.65 7.88 -9.29
C ALA A 369 -19.54 9.12 -8.37
N ASP A 370 -19.80 8.96 -7.09
CA ASP A 370 -19.66 10.03 -6.06
C ASP A 370 -18.74 9.58 -4.89
N THR A 371 -17.82 8.69 -5.17
CA THR A 371 -16.87 8.17 -4.18
C THR A 371 -15.46 8.31 -4.72
N LEU A 372 -14.53 8.78 -3.90
CA LEU A 372 -13.10 8.69 -4.15
C LEU A 372 -12.56 7.48 -3.40
N MET A 373 -12.13 6.47 -4.15
CA MET A 373 -11.51 5.29 -3.55
C MET A 373 -10.07 5.60 -3.16
N GLU A 374 -9.72 5.21 -1.96
CA GLU A 374 -8.37 5.32 -1.41
C GLU A 374 -7.77 3.93 -1.31
N ASP A 375 -6.49 3.79 -1.68
CA ASP A 375 -5.71 2.59 -1.41
C ASP A 375 -4.98 2.72 -0.06
N TRP A 376 -4.25 1.68 0.32
CA TRP A 376 -3.48 1.66 1.56
C TRP A 376 -2.45 2.80 1.64
N TYR A 377 -1.93 3.27 0.51
CA TYR A 377 -0.88 4.29 0.41
C TYR A 377 -1.39 5.68 0.01
N SER A 378 -2.68 5.91 -0.01
CA SER A 378 -3.25 7.23 -0.34
C SER A 378 -2.96 8.30 0.72
N GLY A 379 -2.60 7.89 1.95
CA GLY A 379 -2.28 8.82 3.03
C GLY A 379 -3.52 9.59 3.53
N THR A 380 -3.35 10.90 3.76
CA THR A 380 -4.43 11.80 4.18
C THR A 380 -4.70 12.80 3.08
N LEU A 381 -5.86 12.70 2.45
CA LEU A 381 -6.29 13.60 1.38
C LEU A 381 -6.55 15.01 1.92
N PRO A 382 -5.92 16.07 1.38
CA PRO A 382 -6.25 17.45 1.73
C PRO A 382 -7.65 17.86 1.25
N TYR A 383 -8.12 17.26 0.17
CA TYR A 383 -9.44 17.45 -0.43
C TYR A 383 -9.77 16.24 -1.32
N ALA A 384 -11.06 16.05 -1.60
CA ALA A 384 -11.55 15.02 -2.51
C ALA A 384 -12.46 15.64 -3.58
N ILE A 385 -12.23 15.29 -4.85
CA ILE A 385 -13.11 15.68 -5.96
C ILE A 385 -13.56 14.41 -6.66
N THR A 386 -14.84 14.06 -6.45
CA THR A 386 -15.47 12.92 -7.12
C THR A 386 -15.82 13.23 -8.57
N ALA A 387 -16.12 12.20 -9.37
CA ALA A 387 -16.60 12.41 -10.75
C ALA A 387 -17.85 13.28 -10.79
N ARG A 388 -18.82 13.03 -9.89
CA ARG A 388 -20.02 13.86 -9.75
C ARG A 388 -19.70 15.30 -9.39
N ALA A 389 -18.88 15.52 -8.37
CA ALA A 389 -18.50 16.87 -7.93
C ALA A 389 -17.82 17.66 -9.05
N GLY A 390 -16.88 17.04 -9.80
CA GLY A 390 -16.18 17.69 -10.90
C GLY A 390 -17.10 18.03 -12.09
N LEU A 391 -18.10 17.21 -12.39
CA LEU A 391 -19.10 17.49 -13.41
C LEU A 391 -20.09 18.58 -12.98
N ALA A 392 -20.49 18.56 -11.70
CA ALA A 392 -21.44 19.53 -11.13
C ALA A 392 -20.91 20.99 -11.15
N GLU A 393 -19.59 21.19 -11.25
CA GLU A 393 -19.02 22.54 -11.46
C GLU A 393 -19.41 23.16 -12.80
N ARG A 394 -19.87 22.37 -13.77
CA ARG A 394 -20.08 22.81 -15.15
C ARG A 394 -21.51 22.65 -15.64
N THR A 395 -22.26 21.72 -15.07
CA THR A 395 -23.61 21.42 -15.53
C THR A 395 -24.44 20.82 -14.39
N GLU A 396 -25.77 20.81 -14.54
CA GLU A 396 -26.65 20.10 -13.61
C GLU A 396 -26.32 18.60 -13.65
N THR A 397 -26.17 17.99 -12.48
CA THR A 397 -25.97 16.53 -12.36
C THR A 397 -27.12 15.90 -11.58
N VAL A 398 -27.63 14.79 -12.08
CA VAL A 398 -28.51 13.88 -11.34
C VAL A 398 -27.74 12.61 -11.03
N PHE A 399 -27.98 12.01 -9.86
CA PHE A 399 -27.12 10.95 -9.35
C PHE A 399 -27.92 9.79 -8.77
N CYS A 400 -27.46 8.58 -9.04
CA CYS A 400 -27.79 7.41 -8.22
C CYS A 400 -26.63 6.40 -8.22
N GLU A 401 -26.50 5.66 -7.13
CA GLU A 401 -25.48 4.62 -7.02
C GLU A 401 -25.82 3.39 -7.87
N GLY A 402 -27.09 3.22 -8.26
CA GLY A 402 -27.52 2.08 -9.06
C GLY A 402 -27.52 0.75 -8.29
N VAL A 403 -27.54 0.81 -6.95
CA VAL A 403 -27.53 -0.37 -6.08
C VAL A 403 -28.94 -0.76 -5.65
N ASP A 404 -29.16 -2.07 -5.52
CA ASP A 404 -30.42 -2.56 -4.99
C ASP A 404 -30.55 -2.20 -3.51
N ARG A 405 -31.78 -1.87 -3.10
CA ARG A 405 -32.15 -1.83 -1.68
C ARG A 405 -32.87 -3.10 -1.32
N ILE A 406 -32.34 -3.82 -0.34
CA ILE A 406 -32.83 -5.14 0.07
C ILE A 406 -33.18 -5.18 1.55
N ALA A 407 -33.96 -6.21 1.92
CA ALA A 407 -34.07 -6.68 3.29
C ALA A 407 -33.72 -8.16 3.36
N LEU A 408 -33.07 -8.57 4.44
CA LEU A 408 -32.65 -9.94 4.71
C LEU A 408 -33.62 -10.54 5.74
N ARG A 409 -34.40 -11.55 5.32
CA ARG A 409 -35.46 -12.14 6.11
C ARG A 409 -35.16 -13.58 6.49
N THR A 410 -35.24 -13.87 7.78
CA THR A 410 -35.28 -15.23 8.35
C THR A 410 -36.72 -15.67 8.60
N ASN A 411 -36.90 -16.90 9.08
CA ASN A 411 -38.22 -17.38 9.52
C ASN A 411 -38.77 -16.62 10.75
N GLU A 412 -37.92 -15.96 11.52
CA GLU A 412 -38.27 -15.25 12.75
C GLU A 412 -38.48 -13.75 12.54
N GLY A 413 -38.00 -13.21 11.42
CA GLY A 413 -38.14 -11.80 11.11
C GLY A 413 -37.03 -11.27 10.20
N TYR A 414 -36.80 -9.96 10.26
CA TYR A 414 -35.82 -9.27 9.44
C TYR A 414 -34.53 -8.95 10.23
N LEU A 415 -33.41 -9.06 9.55
CA LEU A 415 -32.17 -8.47 10.01
C LEU A 415 -32.38 -6.96 10.16
N THR A 416 -32.11 -6.43 11.35
CA THR A 416 -32.43 -5.04 11.70
C THR A 416 -31.19 -4.35 12.25
N ALA A 417 -30.82 -3.24 11.61
CA ALA A 417 -29.78 -2.33 12.00
C ALA A 417 -30.29 -1.31 13.02
N SER A 418 -29.40 -0.77 13.85
CA SER A 418 -29.73 0.28 14.80
C SER A 418 -29.32 1.67 14.29
N ALA A 419 -30.01 2.72 14.73
CA ALA A 419 -29.69 4.08 14.36
C ALA A 419 -28.35 4.57 14.98
N ASP A 420 -27.99 4.01 16.13
CA ASP A 420 -26.78 4.36 16.90
C ASP A 420 -25.60 3.41 16.67
N GLY A 421 -25.75 2.39 15.78
CA GLY A 421 -24.66 1.45 15.45
C GLY A 421 -24.42 0.36 16.49
N THR A 422 -25.36 0.14 17.41
CA THR A 422 -25.29 -0.96 18.37
C THR A 422 -25.51 -2.32 17.69
N PRO A 423 -25.26 -3.46 18.37
CA PRO A 423 -25.43 -4.77 17.77
C PRO A 423 -26.77 -4.99 17.09
N MET A 424 -26.71 -5.51 15.89
CA MET A 424 -27.88 -5.83 15.04
C MET A 424 -28.68 -6.97 15.63
N THR A 425 -29.98 -6.99 15.32
CA THR A 425 -30.90 -8.02 15.83
C THR A 425 -31.82 -8.57 14.73
N ILE A 426 -32.44 -9.70 15.00
CA ILE A 426 -33.60 -10.15 14.21
C ILE A 426 -34.88 -9.63 14.86
N THR A 427 -35.63 -8.84 14.12
CA THR A 427 -36.91 -8.26 14.58
C THR A 427 -38.09 -8.90 13.85
N PRO A 428 -39.17 -9.28 14.53
CA PRO A 428 -40.34 -9.88 13.90
C PRO A 428 -40.85 -9.07 12.70
N ALA A 429 -41.21 -9.75 11.63
CA ALA A 429 -41.77 -9.10 10.45
C ALA A 429 -43.09 -8.38 10.80
N PRO A 430 -43.33 -7.17 10.26
CA PRO A 430 -44.62 -6.51 10.44
C PRO A 430 -45.71 -7.37 9.79
N GLY A 431 -46.83 -7.58 10.50
CA GLY A 431 -47.93 -8.39 9.98
C GLY A 431 -48.56 -7.83 8.70
N PHE A 432 -48.58 -6.52 8.55
CA PHE A 432 -49.01 -5.76 7.36
C PHE A 432 -48.21 -4.45 7.31
N GLY A 433 -47.74 -4.05 6.11
CA GLY A 433 -47.08 -2.79 5.88
C GLY A 433 -45.67 -2.94 5.25
N PRO A 434 -45.07 -1.81 4.88
CA PRO A 434 -43.72 -1.82 4.30
C PRO A 434 -42.67 -2.26 5.31
N VAL A 435 -41.56 -2.77 4.82
CA VAL A 435 -40.37 -3.09 5.61
C VAL A 435 -39.82 -1.77 6.21
N ALA A 436 -39.50 -1.81 7.50
CA ALA A 436 -38.93 -0.63 8.19
C ALA A 436 -37.57 -0.23 7.65
N GLU A 437 -37.24 1.06 7.71
CA GLU A 437 -35.89 1.55 7.29
C GLU A 437 -34.75 0.88 8.04
N SER A 438 -34.97 0.52 9.31
CA SER A 438 -33.98 -0.23 10.10
C SER A 438 -33.69 -1.63 9.57
N ALA A 439 -34.59 -2.23 8.78
CA ALA A 439 -34.38 -3.52 8.15
C ALA A 439 -34.00 -3.40 6.65
N ALA A 440 -33.78 -2.20 6.16
CA ALA A 440 -33.40 -1.93 4.77
C ALA A 440 -31.88 -1.67 4.65
N PHE A 441 -31.29 -2.29 3.62
CA PHE A 441 -29.86 -2.16 3.32
C PHE A 441 -29.65 -1.85 1.84
N ASP A 442 -28.78 -0.90 1.53
CA ASP A 442 -28.25 -0.73 0.18
C ASP A 442 -27.14 -1.78 -0.02
N LEU A 443 -27.29 -2.59 -1.07
CA LEU A 443 -26.40 -3.72 -1.38
C LEU A 443 -25.36 -3.31 -2.41
N PHE A 444 -24.11 -3.30 -2.02
CA PHE A 444 -22.97 -3.15 -2.92
C PHE A 444 -22.39 -4.53 -3.24
N ASP A 445 -22.51 -4.96 -4.50
CA ASP A 445 -21.90 -6.20 -4.99
C ASP A 445 -20.64 -5.85 -5.81
N TRP A 446 -19.49 -6.30 -5.31
CA TRP A 446 -18.18 -6.11 -5.94
C TRP A 446 -17.64 -7.42 -6.53
N GLY A 447 -18.50 -8.13 -7.26
CA GLY A 447 -18.10 -9.40 -7.89
C GLY A 447 -18.07 -10.58 -6.92
N GLY A 448 -19.08 -10.67 -6.06
CA GLY A 448 -19.25 -11.74 -5.06
C GLY A 448 -18.75 -11.37 -3.66
N ALA A 449 -18.18 -10.19 -3.48
CA ALA A 449 -17.98 -9.55 -2.18
C ALA A 449 -19.08 -8.51 -1.97
N TRP A 450 -20.00 -8.77 -1.05
CA TRP A 450 -21.11 -7.89 -0.72
C TRP A 450 -20.77 -6.97 0.44
N ALA A 451 -21.06 -5.68 0.31
CA ALA A 451 -21.10 -4.76 1.42
C ALA A 451 -22.53 -4.25 1.62
N LEU A 452 -22.98 -4.22 2.87
CA LEU A 452 -24.33 -3.82 3.25
C LEU A 452 -24.27 -2.48 3.98
N ARG A 453 -24.90 -1.45 3.41
CA ARG A 453 -25.03 -0.14 4.06
C ARG A 453 -26.44 0.01 4.61
N ALA A 454 -26.54 0.12 5.95
CA ALA A 454 -27.83 0.29 6.61
C ALA A 454 -28.46 1.63 6.23
N VAL A 455 -29.74 1.61 5.82
CA VAL A 455 -30.47 2.83 5.42
C VAL A 455 -30.68 3.76 6.61
N VAL A 456 -30.93 3.21 7.79
CA VAL A 456 -31.27 3.95 9.01
C VAL A 456 -30.22 4.97 9.46
N ASN A 457 -28.92 4.72 9.17
CA ASN A 457 -27.82 5.64 9.59
C ASN A 457 -26.75 5.85 8.50
N GLY A 458 -26.89 5.22 7.33
CA GLY A 458 -25.94 5.34 6.22
C GLY A 458 -24.58 4.67 6.45
N ARG A 459 -24.46 3.80 7.47
CA ARG A 459 -23.21 3.14 7.83
C ARG A 459 -23.18 1.67 7.41
N TYR A 460 -21.97 1.16 7.22
CA TYR A 460 -21.74 -0.22 6.76
C TYR A 460 -21.74 -1.22 7.89
N VAL A 461 -22.24 -2.41 7.58
CA VAL A 461 -22.25 -3.56 8.49
C VAL A 461 -20.84 -4.12 8.62
N SER A 462 -20.41 -4.37 9.85
CA SER A 462 -19.12 -4.94 10.21
C SER A 462 -19.23 -5.81 11.45
N GLU A 463 -18.17 -6.52 11.79
CA GLU A 463 -18.02 -7.23 13.06
C GLU A 463 -17.36 -6.32 14.10
N ASP A 464 -17.88 -6.34 15.34
CA ASP A 464 -17.24 -5.72 16.50
C ASP A 464 -16.22 -6.65 17.16
N GLU A 465 -15.52 -6.16 18.19
CA GLU A 465 -14.51 -6.92 18.95
C GLU A 465 -15.08 -8.15 19.68
N ASN A 466 -16.41 -8.20 19.89
CA ASN A 466 -17.09 -9.29 20.57
C ASN A 466 -17.71 -10.32 19.61
N GLY A 467 -17.55 -10.11 18.31
CA GLY A 467 -18.11 -10.99 17.29
C GLY A 467 -19.57 -10.72 16.95
N HIS A 468 -20.14 -9.57 17.35
CA HIS A 468 -21.47 -9.16 16.95
C HIS A 468 -21.41 -8.38 15.64
N LEU A 469 -22.47 -8.46 14.83
CA LEU A 469 -22.64 -7.55 13.70
C LEU A 469 -23.20 -6.21 14.17
N THR A 470 -22.52 -5.13 13.79
CA THR A 470 -22.90 -3.74 14.01
C THR A 470 -22.99 -3.01 12.68
N ASN A 471 -23.64 -1.84 12.65
CA ASN A 471 -23.67 -0.95 11.48
C ASN A 471 -23.10 0.43 11.86
N ASP A 472 -21.81 0.44 12.22
CA ASP A 472 -21.13 1.60 12.76
C ASP A 472 -19.97 2.12 11.87
N GLN A 473 -19.64 1.42 10.78
CA GLN A 473 -18.49 1.79 9.95
C GLN A 473 -18.86 2.83 8.88
N PRO A 474 -18.03 3.88 8.68
CA PRO A 474 -18.30 4.92 7.69
C PRO A 474 -18.14 4.45 6.25
N GLY A 475 -17.37 3.40 6.03
CA GLY A 475 -17.11 2.78 4.71
C GLY A 475 -16.32 1.51 4.85
N PRO A 476 -16.18 0.74 3.76
CA PRO A 476 -15.24 -0.36 3.71
C PRO A 476 -13.82 0.19 3.84
N ASN A 477 -13.11 -0.27 4.87
CA ASN A 477 -11.76 0.21 5.19
C ASN A 477 -10.95 -0.84 5.93
N GLY A 478 -9.68 -0.52 6.17
CA GLY A 478 -8.75 -1.40 6.85
C GLY A 478 -8.22 -2.52 5.96
N TRP A 479 -7.21 -3.21 6.46
CA TRP A 479 -6.50 -4.25 5.71
C TRP A 479 -7.39 -5.46 5.35
N GLU A 480 -8.20 -5.92 6.30
CA GLU A 480 -9.04 -7.11 6.12
C GLU A 480 -10.39 -6.82 5.48
N VAL A 481 -10.76 -5.55 5.32
CA VAL A 481 -12.08 -5.08 4.83
C VAL A 481 -13.22 -5.85 5.49
N ARG A 482 -13.33 -5.75 6.82
CA ARG A 482 -14.32 -6.47 7.66
C ARG A 482 -15.78 -6.13 7.38
N GLN A 483 -16.04 -5.26 6.41
CA GLN A 483 -17.38 -4.88 5.96
C GLN A 483 -17.87 -5.75 4.79
N THR A 484 -17.15 -6.85 4.46
CA THR A 484 -17.46 -7.66 3.28
C THR A 484 -17.97 -9.06 3.64
N PHE A 485 -18.97 -9.48 2.89
CA PHE A 485 -19.65 -10.76 3.04
C PHE A 485 -19.74 -11.49 1.71
N ARG A 486 -19.76 -12.82 1.75
CA ARG A 486 -20.06 -13.67 0.61
C ARG A 486 -21.46 -14.25 0.77
N TRP A 487 -22.32 -14.01 -0.22
CA TRP A 487 -23.60 -14.68 -0.31
C TRP A 487 -23.42 -16.09 -0.85
N GLN A 488 -23.94 -17.08 -0.13
CA GLN A 488 -23.93 -18.48 -0.55
C GLN A 488 -25.40 -18.93 -0.72
N PRO A 489 -25.93 -18.89 -1.96
CA PRO A 489 -27.32 -19.26 -2.22
C PRO A 489 -27.51 -20.76 -2.13
N ASP A 490 -28.69 -21.17 -1.67
CA ASP A 490 -29.20 -22.52 -1.78
C ASP A 490 -30.13 -22.68 -3.03
N PRO A 491 -30.46 -23.92 -3.43
CA PRO A 491 -31.33 -24.16 -4.58
C PRO A 491 -32.76 -23.60 -4.45
N ASN A 492 -33.20 -23.23 -3.24
CA ASN A 492 -34.56 -22.73 -2.97
C ASN A 492 -34.63 -21.19 -3.03
N GLY A 493 -33.50 -20.51 -3.28
CA GLY A 493 -33.42 -19.05 -3.37
C GLY A 493 -33.20 -18.35 -2.01
N THR A 494 -33.00 -19.12 -0.95
CA THR A 494 -32.47 -18.65 0.32
C THR A 494 -30.94 -18.81 0.34
N GLY A 495 -30.27 -18.42 1.39
CA GLY A 495 -28.82 -18.60 1.49
C GLY A 495 -28.26 -18.11 2.81
N VAL A 496 -26.94 -18.25 2.98
CA VAL A 496 -26.20 -17.79 4.15
C VAL A 496 -25.21 -16.70 3.77
N LEU A 497 -24.89 -15.84 4.72
CA LEU A 497 -23.85 -14.84 4.60
C LEU A 497 -22.59 -15.32 5.33
N GLN A 498 -21.48 -15.40 4.60
CA GLN A 498 -20.16 -15.66 5.16
C GLN A 498 -19.36 -14.35 5.22
N HIS A 499 -18.89 -13.98 6.38
CA HIS A 499 -17.98 -12.86 6.58
C HIS A 499 -16.61 -13.19 5.99
N ILE A 500 -16.16 -12.43 4.99
CA ILE A 500 -14.98 -12.79 4.18
C ILE A 500 -13.70 -12.76 5.01
N ALA A 501 -13.50 -11.73 5.84
CA ALA A 501 -12.28 -11.54 6.61
C ALA A 501 -12.01 -12.67 7.61
N THR A 502 -13.05 -13.25 8.21
CA THR A 502 -12.92 -14.31 9.24
C THR A 502 -13.30 -15.70 8.77
N GLY A 503 -13.93 -15.83 7.60
CA GLY A 503 -14.49 -17.10 7.10
C GLY A 503 -15.71 -17.60 7.89
N ARG A 504 -16.15 -16.88 8.94
CA ARG A 504 -17.29 -17.25 9.80
C ARG A 504 -18.61 -16.86 9.15
N TYR A 505 -19.69 -17.47 9.61
CA TYR A 505 -21.05 -17.29 9.09
C TYR A 505 -21.89 -16.42 10.01
N VAL A 506 -22.77 -15.62 9.42
CA VAL A 506 -23.77 -14.85 10.19
C VAL A 506 -24.74 -15.81 10.86
N ALA A 507 -24.96 -15.64 12.15
CA ALA A 507 -25.83 -16.46 12.97
C ALA A 507 -26.68 -15.61 13.92
N VAL A 508 -27.77 -16.17 14.41
CA VAL A 508 -28.62 -15.55 15.44
C VAL A 508 -28.27 -16.16 16.79
N GLY A 509 -27.78 -15.32 17.69
CA GLY A 509 -27.45 -15.69 19.05
C GLY A 509 -28.58 -15.43 20.04
N ASP A 510 -28.23 -15.40 21.33
CA ASP A 510 -29.18 -15.13 22.40
C ASP A 510 -29.84 -13.75 22.25
N ASN A 511 -31.11 -13.67 22.65
CA ASN A 511 -31.93 -12.45 22.56
C ASN A 511 -32.04 -11.87 21.13
N ASN A 512 -31.98 -12.72 20.11
CA ASN A 512 -32.06 -12.37 18.69
C ASN A 512 -30.88 -11.46 18.23
N THR A 513 -29.79 -11.38 18.98
CA THR A 513 -28.58 -10.64 18.57
C THR A 513 -27.87 -11.37 17.45
N VAL A 514 -27.40 -10.64 16.45
CA VAL A 514 -26.70 -11.22 15.30
C VAL A 514 -25.21 -11.27 15.56
N THR A 515 -24.64 -12.46 15.38
CA THR A 515 -23.23 -12.78 15.69
C THR A 515 -22.58 -13.52 14.53
N LEU A 516 -21.28 -13.84 14.65
CA LEU A 516 -20.58 -14.73 13.72
C LEU A 516 -20.24 -16.08 14.37
N THR A 517 -20.52 -17.17 13.65
CA THR A 517 -20.19 -18.55 14.05
C THR A 517 -19.22 -19.21 13.07
N PRO A 518 -18.26 -20.03 13.53
CA PRO A 518 -17.43 -20.84 12.64
C PRO A 518 -18.19 -22.03 12.02
N ASP A 519 -19.34 -22.41 12.60
CA ASP A 519 -20.13 -23.56 12.18
C ASP A 519 -21.17 -23.16 11.12
N ALA A 520 -21.01 -23.69 9.91
CA ALA A 520 -21.91 -23.43 8.80
C ALA A 520 -23.34 -23.97 9.03
N ASP A 521 -23.48 -25.06 9.80
CA ASP A 521 -24.78 -25.65 10.11
C ASP A 521 -25.63 -24.81 11.08
N SER A 522 -24.93 -23.93 11.84
CA SER A 522 -25.55 -22.95 12.75
C SER A 522 -25.78 -21.57 12.10
N ALA A 523 -25.48 -21.43 10.80
CA ALA A 523 -25.66 -20.17 10.08
C ALA A 523 -27.14 -19.79 9.96
N ALA A 524 -27.43 -18.50 10.07
CA ALA A 524 -28.75 -17.96 9.78
C ALA A 524 -29.03 -18.03 8.27
N VAL A 525 -30.17 -18.62 7.94
CA VAL A 525 -30.67 -18.73 6.55
C VAL A 525 -31.55 -17.53 6.25
N PHE A 526 -31.19 -16.78 5.22
CA PHE A 526 -31.90 -15.58 4.78
C PHE A 526 -32.58 -15.78 3.43
N ALA A 527 -33.74 -15.16 3.27
CA ALA A 527 -34.32 -14.79 1.98
C ALA A 527 -34.06 -13.32 1.71
N ILE A 528 -33.88 -12.95 0.45
CA ILE A 528 -33.67 -11.57 0.03
C ILE A 528 -34.98 -11.00 -0.50
N ASP A 529 -35.48 -9.96 0.16
CA ASP A 529 -36.64 -9.18 -0.32
C ASP A 529 -36.09 -7.89 -0.97
N THR A 530 -36.25 -7.75 -2.30
CA THR A 530 -35.83 -6.51 -3.01
C THR A 530 -36.86 -5.42 -2.79
N LEU A 531 -36.46 -4.36 -2.09
CA LEU A 531 -37.32 -3.22 -1.76
C LEU A 531 -37.30 -2.14 -2.85
N ARG A 532 -36.16 -1.99 -3.53
CA ARG A 532 -35.94 -1.07 -4.64
C ARG A 532 -34.89 -1.63 -5.58
N SER A 533 -35.17 -1.62 -6.87
CA SER A 533 -34.19 -2.02 -7.89
C SER A 533 -33.31 -0.84 -8.29
N GLY A 534 -32.00 -0.99 -8.10
CA GLY A 534 -30.99 0.00 -8.53
C GLY A 534 -30.97 0.17 -10.04
N ALA A 535 -31.13 -0.89 -10.81
CA ALA A 535 -31.21 -0.83 -12.26
C ALA A 535 -32.42 -0.02 -12.75
N THR A 536 -33.59 -0.17 -12.09
CA THR A 536 -34.81 0.60 -12.44
C THR A 536 -34.61 2.09 -12.11
N GLU A 537 -34.02 2.40 -10.95
CA GLU A 537 -33.71 3.78 -10.57
C GLU A 537 -32.70 4.42 -11.53
N ALA A 538 -31.62 3.70 -11.87
CA ALA A 538 -30.62 4.16 -12.82
C ALA A 538 -31.21 4.48 -14.19
N ALA A 539 -32.09 3.60 -14.70
CA ALA A 539 -32.79 3.82 -15.97
C ALA A 539 -33.70 5.07 -15.92
N ALA A 540 -34.42 5.24 -14.79
CA ALA A 540 -35.30 6.41 -14.62
C ALA A 540 -34.48 7.72 -14.57
N ILE A 541 -33.35 7.75 -13.88
CA ILE A 541 -32.48 8.92 -13.82
C ILE A 541 -31.81 9.19 -15.17
N ALA A 542 -31.31 8.15 -15.85
CA ALA A 542 -30.72 8.28 -17.19
C ALA A 542 -31.71 8.90 -18.21
N ALA A 543 -32.98 8.55 -18.12
CA ALA A 543 -34.02 9.11 -18.99
C ALA A 543 -34.27 10.62 -18.76
N THR A 544 -33.79 11.21 -17.68
CA THR A 544 -33.89 12.66 -17.39
C THR A 544 -32.68 13.46 -17.87
N ALA A 545 -31.62 12.79 -18.34
CA ALA A 545 -30.37 13.39 -18.81
C ALA A 545 -30.33 13.48 -20.36
N GLU A 546 -29.42 14.30 -20.88
CA GLU A 546 -29.21 14.53 -22.32
C GLU A 546 -28.08 13.65 -22.88
#